data_e3730fe6c04acf47161169314beb0794
#
_entry.id   e3730fe6c04acf47161169314beb0794
#
_cell.length_a   1.000
_cell.length_b   1.000
_cell.length_c   1.000
_cell.angle_alpha   90.00
_cell.angle_beta   90.00
_cell.angle_gamma   90.00
#
_symmetry.space_group_name_H-M   'P 1'
#
loop_
_entity.id
_entity.type
_entity.pdbx_description
1 polymer ?
#
loop_
_entity_poly.entity_id
_entity_poly.type
_entity_poly.pdbx_seq_one_letter_code
_entity_poly.pdbx_strand_id
1 'polypeptide(L)'
;GTIIGSIRCRQDTGFIDVGRLMIHPDYRRCGLAQKLLSEVDVLYPDAVKELYTCTKSWSNIKLYEKMGYRAYKEHREDSGLSFVYMRK
;
A
#
# COMPACT_ATOMS: atom_id res chain seq x y z
N GLY A 1 13.68 15.64 -13.18
CA GLY A 1 14.26 14.36 -12.87
C GLY A 1 13.32 13.20 -13.13
N THR A 2 13.84 12.01 -13.06
CA THR A 2 13.06 10.79 -13.25
C THR A 2 12.34 10.42 -11.97
N ILE A 3 11.04 10.13 -12.06
CA ILE A 3 10.30 9.62 -10.92
C ILE A 3 10.58 8.12 -10.80
N ILE A 4 11.27 7.71 -9.74
CA ILE A 4 11.61 6.31 -9.51
C ILE A 4 10.57 5.59 -8.66
N GLY A 5 9.79 6.33 -7.89
CA GLY A 5 8.68 5.78 -7.13
C GLY A 5 7.78 6.89 -6.61
N SER A 6 6.53 6.56 -6.36
CA SER A 6 5.55 7.50 -5.80
C SER A 6 4.52 6.77 -4.96
N ILE A 7 3.95 7.50 -4.00
CA ILE A 7 2.87 7.02 -3.17
C ILE A 7 1.87 8.15 -2.98
N ARG A 8 0.59 7.83 -3.00
CA ARG A 8 -0.47 8.81 -2.82
C ARG A 8 -1.19 8.54 -1.52
N CYS A 9 -1.34 9.57 -0.69
CA CYS A 9 -2.09 9.49 0.55
C CYS A 9 -3.29 10.42 0.46
N ARG A 10 -4.46 9.91 0.84
CA ARG A 10 -5.69 10.70 0.88
C ARG A 10 -6.29 10.54 2.27
N GLN A 11 -6.58 11.66 2.93
CA GLN A 11 -7.25 11.63 4.20
C GLN A 11 -8.74 11.39 3.98
N ASP A 12 -9.25 10.36 4.64
CA ASP A 12 -10.67 10.04 4.64
C ASP A 12 -11.18 10.06 6.08
N THR A 13 -12.47 9.90 6.27
CA THR A 13 -13.08 9.93 7.60
C THR A 13 -12.56 8.76 8.44
N GLY A 14 -11.72 9.09 9.42
CA GLY A 14 -11.18 8.11 10.36
C GLY A 14 -9.96 7.33 9.91
N PHE A 15 -9.48 7.52 8.67
CA PHE A 15 -8.29 6.80 8.21
C PHE A 15 -7.59 7.54 7.06
N ILE A 16 -6.36 7.13 6.79
CA ILE A 16 -5.57 7.61 5.66
C ILE A 16 -5.57 6.53 4.59
N ASP A 17 -6.07 6.87 3.42
CA ASP A 17 -6.05 5.97 2.26
C ASP A 17 -4.69 6.07 1.57
N VAL A 18 -3.90 5.00 1.68
CA VAL A 18 -2.58 4.91 1.07
C VAL A 18 -2.73 4.22 -0.28
N GLY A 19 -2.91 5.03 -1.32
CA GLY A 19 -3.15 4.51 -2.66
C GLY A 19 -1.99 4.70 -3.61
N ARG A 20 -2.05 3.97 -4.71
CA ARG A 20 -1.19 4.16 -5.86
C ARG A 20 0.32 4.15 -5.56
N LEU A 21 0.76 3.16 -4.78
CA LEU A 21 2.19 2.92 -4.65
C LEU A 21 2.72 2.46 -6.00
N MET A 22 3.59 3.26 -6.59
CA MET A 22 4.18 2.99 -7.90
C MET A 22 5.69 3.06 -7.80
N ILE A 23 6.35 2.02 -8.30
CA ILE A 23 7.81 1.94 -8.33
C ILE A 23 8.23 1.72 -9.78
N HIS A 24 9.17 2.53 -10.25
CA HIS A 24 9.76 2.34 -11.57
C HIS A 24 10.35 0.92 -11.67
N PRO A 25 10.11 0.17 -12.75
CA PRO A 25 10.58 -1.22 -12.85
C PRO A 25 12.06 -1.44 -12.57
N ASP A 26 12.92 -0.49 -12.96
CA ASP A 26 14.35 -0.60 -12.75
C ASP A 26 14.78 -0.43 -11.29
N TYR A 27 13.85 0.01 -10.43
CA TYR A 27 14.13 0.28 -9.02
C TYR A 27 13.36 -0.65 -8.08
N ARG A 28 12.76 -1.70 -8.62
CA ARG A 28 12.11 -2.71 -7.80
C ARG A 28 13.16 -3.51 -7.03
N ARG A 29 12.81 -3.96 -5.83
CA ARG A 29 13.68 -4.77 -4.96
C ARG A 29 14.85 -4.00 -4.35
N CYS A 30 14.88 -2.69 -4.45
CA CYS A 30 15.90 -1.88 -3.78
C CYS A 30 15.42 -1.26 -2.46
N GLY A 31 14.27 -1.71 -1.94
CA GLY A 31 13.73 -1.22 -0.67
C GLY A 31 12.98 0.10 -0.78
N LEU A 32 12.76 0.61 -1.99
CA LEU A 32 12.10 1.89 -2.18
C LEU A 32 10.65 1.89 -1.69
N ALA A 33 9.92 0.79 -1.91
CA ALA A 33 8.54 0.66 -1.45
C ALA A 33 8.47 0.73 0.08
N GLN A 34 9.38 0.05 0.77
CA GLN A 34 9.45 0.09 2.24
C GLN A 34 9.75 1.51 2.72
N LYS A 35 10.65 2.21 2.04
CA LYS A 35 11.00 3.58 2.38
C LYS A 35 9.80 4.51 2.23
N LEU A 36 9.05 4.40 1.14
CA LEU A 36 7.87 5.23 0.91
C LEU A 36 6.79 4.95 1.96
N LEU A 37 6.56 3.70 2.29
CA LEU A 37 5.59 3.32 3.33
C LEU A 37 6.03 3.81 4.71
N SER A 38 7.34 3.77 4.99
CA SER A 38 7.88 4.31 6.24
C SER A 38 7.68 5.81 6.35
N GLU A 39 7.81 6.54 5.25
CA GLU A 39 7.54 7.98 5.22
C GLU A 39 6.09 8.30 5.55
N VAL A 40 5.15 7.47 5.10
CA VAL A 40 3.74 7.61 5.46
C VAL A 40 3.56 7.49 6.97
N ASP A 41 4.25 6.54 7.61
CA ASP A 41 4.20 6.37 9.06
C ASP A 41 4.74 7.60 9.80
N VAL A 42 5.77 8.24 9.26
CA VAL A 42 6.33 9.46 9.83
C VAL A 42 5.36 10.64 9.71
N LEU A 43 4.68 10.74 8.57
CA LEU A 43 3.72 11.82 8.32
C LEU A 43 2.43 11.66 9.12
N TYR A 44 2.00 10.44 9.35
CA TYR A 44 0.73 10.14 10.00
C TYR A 44 0.91 9.09 11.10
N PRO A 45 1.69 9.41 12.17
CA PRO A 45 2.06 8.39 13.16
C PRO A 45 0.89 7.84 13.97
N ASP A 46 -0.15 8.65 14.20
CA ASP A 46 -1.29 8.25 15.01
C ASP A 46 -2.53 7.88 14.20
N ALA A 47 -2.45 7.95 12.88
CA ALA A 47 -3.60 7.69 12.02
C ALA A 47 -3.65 6.21 11.62
N VAL A 48 -4.88 5.71 11.48
CA VAL A 48 -5.10 4.41 10.84
C VAL A 48 -4.84 4.56 9.35
N LYS A 49 -4.03 3.68 8.79
CA LYS A 49 -3.69 3.70 7.36
C LYS A 49 -4.33 2.50 6.70
N GLU A 50 -4.93 2.72 5.54
CA GLU A 50 -5.59 1.68 4.77
C GLU A 50 -5.02 1.64 3.35
N LEU A 51 -4.78 0.44 2.85
CA LEU A 51 -4.42 0.23 1.45
C LEU A 51 -5.10 -1.03 0.95
N TYR A 52 -5.10 -1.21 -0.37
CA TYR A 52 -5.62 -2.43 -0.95
C TYR A 52 -4.74 -2.86 -2.12
N THR A 53 -4.79 -4.15 -2.42
CA THR A 53 -4.06 -4.73 -3.54
C THR A 53 -4.82 -5.94 -4.04
N CYS A 54 -4.50 -6.37 -5.27
CA CYS A 54 -5.07 -7.58 -5.83
C CYS A 54 -4.64 -8.80 -5.02
N THR A 55 -5.54 -9.74 -4.79
CA THR A 55 -5.24 -10.95 -4.02
C THR A 55 -4.15 -11.80 -4.68
N LYS A 56 -3.93 -11.62 -5.98
CA LYS A 56 -2.88 -12.32 -6.72
C LYS A 56 -1.51 -11.65 -6.60
N SER A 57 -1.44 -10.46 -6.05
CA SER A 57 -0.20 -9.71 -5.88
C SER A 57 0.50 -10.10 -4.58
N TRP A 58 1.00 -11.32 -4.53
CA TRP A 58 1.57 -11.91 -3.32
C TRP A 58 2.77 -11.13 -2.78
N SER A 59 3.62 -10.63 -3.67
CA SER A 59 4.79 -9.86 -3.25
C SER A 59 4.38 -8.56 -2.56
N ASN A 60 3.33 -7.89 -3.05
CA ASN A 60 2.80 -6.70 -2.42
C ASN A 60 2.19 -7.02 -1.05
N ILE A 61 1.41 -8.09 -0.98
CA ILE A 61 0.79 -8.51 0.29
C ILE A 61 1.87 -8.80 1.33
N LYS A 62 2.91 -9.53 0.96
CA LYS A 62 4.02 -9.82 1.87
C LYS A 62 4.74 -8.55 2.30
N LEU A 63 4.96 -7.62 1.39
CA LEU A 63 5.58 -6.33 1.71
C LEU A 63 4.74 -5.58 2.73
N TYR A 64 3.43 -5.47 2.52
CA TYR A 64 2.55 -4.75 3.42
C TYR A 64 2.48 -5.41 4.79
N GLU A 65 2.41 -6.74 4.83
CA GLU A 65 2.46 -7.46 6.11
C GLU A 65 3.76 -7.19 6.87
N LYS A 66 4.88 -7.17 6.14
CA LYS A 66 6.19 -6.86 6.73
C LYS A 66 6.22 -5.45 7.31
N MET A 67 5.50 -4.52 6.71
CA MET A 67 5.40 -3.15 7.20
C MET A 67 4.39 -2.97 8.32
N GLY A 68 3.70 -4.02 8.73
CA GLY A 68 2.75 -3.98 9.83
C GLY A 68 1.28 -3.91 9.42
N TYR A 69 0.99 -3.93 8.14
CA TYR A 69 -0.39 -3.95 7.65
C TYR A 69 -1.00 -5.33 7.80
N ARG A 70 -2.29 -5.38 8.08
CA ARG A 70 -3.01 -6.65 8.22
C ARG A 70 -4.29 -6.62 7.41
N ALA A 71 -4.55 -7.71 6.71
CA ALA A 71 -5.77 -7.89 5.94
C ALA A 71 -6.98 -7.93 6.88
N TYR A 72 -8.02 -7.16 6.55
CA TYR A 72 -9.23 -7.14 7.37
C TYR A 72 -10.50 -7.36 6.56
N LYS A 73 -10.45 -7.18 5.24
CA LYS A 73 -11.60 -7.52 4.39
C LYS A 73 -11.12 -7.81 2.97
N GLU A 74 -11.96 -8.48 2.23
CA GLU A 74 -11.72 -8.86 0.85
C GLU A 74 -12.94 -8.45 0.02
N HIS A 75 -12.70 -7.96 -1.19
CA HIS A 75 -13.76 -7.55 -2.10
C HIS A 75 -13.56 -8.28 -3.43
N ARG A 76 -14.60 -8.95 -3.90
CA ARG A 76 -14.61 -9.60 -5.21
C ARG A 76 -15.48 -8.79 -6.16
N GLU A 77 -14.95 -8.47 -7.31
CA GLU A 77 -15.69 -7.78 -8.36
C GLU A 77 -16.33 -8.75 -9.34
N ASP A 78 -17.34 -8.27 -10.05
CA ASP A 78 -18.06 -9.10 -11.04
C ASP A 78 -17.16 -9.54 -12.19
N SER A 79 -16.08 -8.81 -12.45
CA SER A 79 -15.08 -9.15 -13.45
C SER A 79 -14.21 -10.35 -13.07
N GLY A 80 -14.36 -10.86 -11.84
CA GLY A 80 -13.54 -11.98 -11.33
C GLY A 80 -12.29 -11.53 -10.61
N LEU A 81 -11.99 -10.24 -10.56
CA LEU A 81 -10.89 -9.70 -9.79
C LEU A 81 -11.26 -9.62 -8.31
N SER A 82 -10.30 -9.92 -7.45
CA SER A 82 -10.48 -9.81 -6.01
C SER A 82 -9.39 -8.90 -5.43
N PHE A 83 -9.78 -8.09 -4.46
CA PHE A 83 -8.87 -7.18 -3.77
C PHE A 83 -8.89 -7.47 -2.28
N VAL A 84 -7.76 -7.35 -1.64
CA VAL A 84 -7.63 -7.46 -0.19
C VAL A 84 -7.32 -6.08 0.37
N TYR A 85 -8.09 -5.68 1.37
CA TYR A 85 -7.91 -4.41 2.07
C TYR A 85 -7.13 -4.65 3.36
N MET A 86 -6.10 -3.86 3.56
CA MET A 86 -5.20 -4.00 4.70
C MET A 86 -5.11 -2.69 5.46
N ARG A 87 -4.98 -2.78 6.78
CA ARG A 87 -4.85 -1.64 7.69
C ARG A 87 -3.65 -1.78 8.61
N LYS A 88 -3.15 -0.62 8.98
CA LYS A 88 -2.09 -0.51 9.99
C LYS A 88 -2.47 0.51 11.05
#